data_cf06522c8e42d693c48ef62be0925a42
#
_entry.id   cf06522c8e42d693c48ef62be0925a42
#
_cell.length_a   1.000
_cell.length_b   1.000
_cell.length_c   1.000
_cell.angle_alpha   90.00
_cell.angle_beta   90.00
_cell.angle_gamma   90.00
#
_symmetry.space_group_name_H-M   'P 1'
#
loop_
_entity.id
_entity.type
_entity.pdbx_description
1 polymer ?
#
loop_
_entity_poly.entity_id
_entity_poly.type
_entity_poly.pdbx_seq_one_letter_code
_entity_poly.pdbx_strand_id
1 'polypeptide(L)'
;MTVLSAVGAGVTYRSRNGAVEALAGVSLDVGEGEIVVALGASGCGKSTLLGLYAGFVRATSGQVMVDGVPIAGPGPDRAVVFQDDALMPWLSAEENVAFGLRLRGVPRPERLARARNLLRDVGLEGFAGHAIAEMSGGMRQRVGLARALAVQPRFLLMDEPLGALDELTRERMQVLLLQLWQGSGKGIFLITHSIEEALFLATELVLFSPRPGRIARRFRPDFSRRFLAGEPIRAIKGDPQFLAMREELALAILAGEEEGPIHG
;
A
#
# COMPACT_ATOMS: atom_id res chain seq x y z
N MET A 1 12.79 15.40 -9.22
CA MET A 1 11.86 14.74 -8.30
C MET A 1 11.73 13.30 -8.74
N THR A 2 11.87 12.38 -7.80
CA THR A 2 11.67 10.95 -8.07
C THR A 2 10.20 10.66 -8.16
N VAL A 3 9.77 9.97 -9.22
CA VAL A 3 8.36 9.66 -9.45
C VAL A 3 8.17 8.26 -10.03
N LEU A 4 7.20 7.53 -9.49
CA LEU A 4 6.67 6.29 -10.01
C LEU A 4 5.38 6.62 -10.78
N SER A 5 5.38 6.45 -12.09
CA SER A 5 4.31 6.94 -12.96
C SER A 5 3.64 5.81 -13.73
N ALA A 6 2.32 5.87 -13.82
CA ALA A 6 1.52 5.16 -14.83
C ALA A 6 0.95 6.20 -15.81
N VAL A 7 1.11 5.97 -17.12
CA VAL A 7 0.64 6.89 -18.17
C VAL A 7 -0.24 6.12 -19.14
N GLY A 8 -1.54 6.36 -19.09
CA GLY A 8 -2.53 5.68 -19.92
C GLY A 8 -2.50 4.15 -19.77
N ALA A 9 -2.09 3.66 -18.59
CA ALA A 9 -1.86 2.24 -18.38
C ALA A 9 -3.16 1.43 -18.40
N GLY A 10 -3.16 0.36 -19.18
CA GLY A 10 -4.24 -0.60 -19.24
C GLY A 10 -3.74 -2.03 -19.15
N VAL A 11 -4.57 -2.91 -18.61
CA VAL A 11 -4.29 -4.34 -18.50
C VAL A 11 -5.51 -5.15 -18.92
N THR A 12 -5.32 -6.00 -19.91
CA THR A 12 -6.30 -6.99 -20.34
C THR A 12 -5.75 -8.39 -20.12
N TYR A 13 -6.36 -9.14 -19.21
CA TYR A 13 -6.05 -10.56 -19.00
C TYR A 13 -6.79 -11.41 -20.04
N ARG A 14 -6.08 -12.31 -20.69
CA ARG A 14 -6.66 -13.27 -21.64
C ARG A 14 -6.70 -14.65 -21.00
N SER A 15 -7.86 -15.27 -20.99
CA SER A 15 -8.09 -16.63 -20.51
C SER A 15 -8.82 -17.45 -21.58
N ARG A 16 -8.98 -18.75 -21.34
CA ARG A 16 -9.81 -19.63 -22.21
C ARG A 16 -11.26 -19.17 -22.28
N ASN A 17 -11.74 -18.45 -21.26
CA ASN A 17 -13.12 -17.97 -21.15
C ASN A 17 -13.31 -16.54 -21.68
N GLY A 18 -12.32 -15.97 -22.39
CA GLY A 18 -12.37 -14.63 -22.95
C GLY A 18 -11.32 -13.66 -22.40
N ALA A 19 -11.43 -12.41 -22.83
CA ALA A 19 -10.57 -11.31 -22.40
C ALA A 19 -11.28 -10.49 -21.33
N VAL A 20 -10.58 -10.16 -20.24
CA VAL A 20 -11.08 -9.32 -19.16
C VAL A 20 -10.19 -8.10 -19.04
N GLU A 21 -10.75 -6.92 -19.37
CA GLU A 21 -10.07 -5.67 -19.14
C GLU A 21 -10.13 -5.30 -17.65
N ALA A 22 -8.99 -5.38 -16.97
CA ALA A 22 -8.89 -5.11 -15.54
C ALA A 22 -8.64 -3.62 -15.27
N LEU A 23 -7.84 -2.96 -16.11
CA LEU A 23 -7.54 -1.52 -16.05
C LEU A 23 -7.66 -0.90 -17.45
N ALA A 24 -8.17 0.32 -17.52
CA ALA A 24 -8.35 1.05 -18.77
C ALA A 24 -7.88 2.51 -18.62
N GLY A 25 -6.75 2.84 -19.27
CA GLY A 25 -6.26 4.20 -19.44
C GLY A 25 -5.93 4.92 -18.14
N VAL A 26 -5.40 4.22 -17.13
CA VAL A 26 -5.05 4.79 -15.82
C VAL A 26 -3.78 5.63 -15.93
N SER A 27 -3.88 6.91 -15.54
CA SER A 27 -2.73 7.80 -15.37
C SER A 27 -2.66 8.27 -13.93
N LEU A 28 -1.58 7.88 -13.23
CA LEU A 28 -1.39 8.18 -11.80
C LEU A 28 0.10 8.21 -11.49
N ASP A 29 0.51 9.23 -10.74
CA ASP A 29 1.87 9.40 -10.27
C ASP A 29 1.93 9.19 -8.76
N VAL A 30 3.06 8.68 -8.29
CA VAL A 30 3.43 8.59 -6.87
C VAL A 30 4.77 9.27 -6.72
N GLY A 31 4.78 10.51 -6.23
CA GLY A 31 5.98 11.30 -6.03
C GLY A 31 6.70 10.98 -4.72
N GLU A 32 7.94 11.44 -4.61
CA GLU A 32 8.65 11.48 -3.32
C GLU A 32 7.86 12.31 -2.31
N GLY A 33 7.74 11.80 -1.08
CA GLY A 33 7.00 12.49 -0.03
C GLY A 33 5.50 12.56 -0.27
N GLU A 34 4.94 11.63 -1.07
CA GLU A 34 3.50 11.48 -1.27
C GLU A 34 3.01 10.13 -0.75
N ILE A 35 1.81 10.13 -0.21
CA ILE A 35 1.02 8.92 0.09
C ILE A 35 -0.19 8.95 -0.82
N VAL A 36 -0.15 8.16 -1.88
CA VAL A 36 -1.26 7.99 -2.82
C VAL A 36 -2.07 6.76 -2.42
N VAL A 37 -3.34 6.97 -2.08
CA VAL A 37 -4.22 5.88 -1.64
C VAL A 37 -5.26 5.58 -2.71
N ALA A 38 -5.35 4.31 -3.12
CA ALA A 38 -6.36 3.80 -4.03
C ALA A 38 -7.52 3.16 -3.26
N LEU A 39 -8.72 3.72 -3.40
CA LEU A 39 -9.97 3.27 -2.80
C LEU A 39 -10.93 2.78 -3.89
N GLY A 40 -11.82 1.84 -3.58
CA GLY A 40 -12.84 1.34 -4.51
C GLY A 40 -13.24 -0.10 -4.21
N ALA A 41 -14.29 -0.59 -4.88
CA ALA A 41 -14.83 -1.93 -4.71
C ALA A 41 -13.81 -3.06 -4.97
N SER A 42 -14.08 -4.25 -4.44
CA SER A 42 -13.24 -5.42 -4.72
C SER A 42 -13.25 -5.75 -6.21
N GLY A 43 -12.09 -6.15 -6.75
CA GLY A 43 -11.96 -6.54 -8.16
C GLY A 43 -11.97 -5.39 -9.17
N CYS A 44 -11.96 -4.12 -8.75
CA CYS A 44 -11.91 -2.97 -9.66
C CYS A 44 -10.51 -2.66 -10.24
N GLY A 45 -9.49 -3.50 -10.00
CA GLY A 45 -8.18 -3.37 -10.65
C GLY A 45 -7.08 -2.69 -9.81
N LYS A 46 -7.31 -2.32 -8.54
CA LYS A 46 -6.30 -1.67 -7.68
C LYS A 46 -5.03 -2.52 -7.52
N SER A 47 -5.17 -3.80 -7.19
CA SER A 47 -4.03 -4.74 -7.08
C SER A 47 -3.35 -4.98 -8.43
N THR A 48 -4.08 -4.83 -9.56
CA THR A 48 -3.47 -4.85 -10.89
C THR A 48 -2.56 -3.64 -11.11
N LEU A 49 -3.00 -2.43 -10.70
CA LEU A 49 -2.14 -1.23 -10.76
C LEU A 49 -0.92 -1.37 -9.85
N LEU A 50 -1.10 -1.89 -8.63
CA LEU A 50 0.03 -2.20 -7.74
C LEU A 50 1.00 -3.19 -8.41
N GLY A 51 0.48 -4.24 -9.04
CA GLY A 51 1.28 -5.20 -9.78
C GLY A 51 2.05 -4.58 -10.96
N LEU A 52 1.48 -3.59 -11.64
CA LEU A 52 2.18 -2.80 -12.66
C LEU A 52 3.34 -1.99 -12.04
N TYR A 53 3.09 -1.26 -10.96
CA TYR A 53 4.10 -0.49 -10.24
C TYR A 53 5.21 -1.39 -9.67
N ALA A 54 4.88 -2.57 -9.18
CA ALA A 54 5.85 -3.54 -8.69
C ALA A 54 6.68 -4.20 -9.81
N GLY A 55 6.20 -4.14 -11.05
CA GLY A 55 6.80 -4.84 -12.18
C GLY A 55 6.44 -6.33 -12.27
N PHE A 56 5.39 -6.78 -11.54
CA PHE A 56 4.88 -8.15 -11.60
C PHE A 56 3.94 -8.37 -12.77
N VAL A 57 3.27 -7.30 -13.23
CA VAL A 57 2.35 -7.29 -14.34
C VAL A 57 2.89 -6.34 -15.41
N ARG A 58 2.73 -6.69 -16.68
CA ARG A 58 3.05 -5.81 -17.80
C ARG A 58 1.78 -5.11 -18.30
N ALA A 59 1.88 -3.83 -18.59
CA ALA A 59 0.81 -3.09 -19.22
C ALA A 59 0.53 -3.66 -20.64
N THR A 60 -0.73 -3.81 -20.99
CA THR A 60 -1.16 -4.16 -22.36
C THR A 60 -1.34 -2.93 -23.23
N SER A 61 -1.53 -1.75 -22.62
CA SER A 61 -1.53 -0.43 -23.24
C SER A 61 -0.95 0.61 -22.29
N GLY A 62 -0.48 1.73 -22.82
CA GLY A 62 0.22 2.74 -22.02
C GLY A 62 1.56 2.23 -21.48
N GLN A 63 2.05 2.86 -20.42
CA GLN A 63 3.35 2.51 -19.84
C GLN A 63 3.43 2.82 -18.34
N VAL A 64 4.36 2.14 -17.65
CA VAL A 64 4.68 2.40 -16.25
C VAL A 64 6.17 2.62 -16.10
N MET A 65 6.59 3.65 -15.36
CA MET A 65 7.97 4.13 -15.33
C MET A 65 8.38 4.53 -13.92
N VAL A 66 9.70 4.48 -13.66
CA VAL A 66 10.34 5.16 -12.53
C VAL A 66 11.28 6.20 -13.12
N ASP A 67 11.11 7.47 -12.77
CA ASP A 67 11.91 8.59 -13.26
C ASP A 67 12.01 8.65 -14.81
N GLY A 68 10.91 8.34 -15.48
CA GLY A 68 10.86 8.30 -16.96
C GLY A 68 11.44 7.03 -17.57
N VAL A 69 12.00 6.10 -16.80
CA VAL A 69 12.54 4.83 -17.28
C VAL A 69 11.47 3.73 -17.15
N PRO A 70 11.10 3.04 -18.24
CA PRO A 70 10.09 2.00 -18.21
C PRO A 70 10.44 0.86 -17.24
N ILE A 71 9.44 0.39 -16.49
CA ILE A 71 9.57 -0.76 -15.59
C ILE A 71 9.59 -2.04 -16.41
N ALA A 72 10.73 -2.73 -16.43
CA ALA A 72 10.88 -4.03 -17.09
C ALA A 72 10.53 -5.23 -16.20
N GLY A 73 10.55 -5.05 -14.87
CA GLY A 73 10.29 -6.07 -13.87
C GLY A 73 10.47 -5.56 -12.45
N PRO A 74 10.45 -6.45 -11.44
CA PRO A 74 10.72 -6.08 -10.06
C PRO A 74 12.09 -5.40 -9.90
N GLY A 75 12.18 -4.42 -9.00
CA GLY A 75 13.40 -3.64 -8.77
C GLY A 75 13.67 -3.37 -7.29
N PRO A 76 14.93 -3.10 -6.92
CA PRO A 76 15.33 -2.86 -5.53
C PRO A 76 14.86 -1.51 -4.97
N ASP A 77 14.38 -0.63 -5.83
CA ASP A 77 13.83 0.70 -5.53
C ASP A 77 12.39 0.63 -5.01
N ARG A 78 11.73 -0.52 -5.16
CA ARG A 78 10.35 -0.78 -4.77
C ARG A 78 10.27 -1.96 -3.81
N ALA A 79 9.45 -1.85 -2.76
CA ALA A 79 9.09 -2.97 -1.91
C ALA A 79 7.58 -3.12 -1.84
N VAL A 80 7.11 -4.37 -1.75
CA VAL A 80 5.69 -4.70 -1.72
C VAL A 80 5.33 -5.32 -0.37
N VAL A 81 4.24 -4.81 0.22
CA VAL A 81 3.52 -5.45 1.33
C VAL A 81 2.25 -6.05 0.74
N PHE A 82 2.15 -7.36 0.73
CA PHE A 82 1.02 -8.09 0.17
C PHE A 82 -0.12 -8.19 1.19
N GLN A 83 -1.33 -8.36 0.71
CA GLN A 83 -2.52 -8.64 1.51
C GLN A 83 -2.35 -9.94 2.31
N ASP A 84 -1.93 -11.02 1.64
CA ASP A 84 -1.38 -12.21 2.29
C ASP A 84 0.07 -11.91 2.65
N ASP A 85 0.44 -12.08 3.89
CA ASP A 85 1.73 -11.65 4.45
C ASP A 85 2.98 -12.12 3.66
N ALA A 86 2.83 -13.14 2.82
CA ALA A 86 3.86 -13.73 1.95
C ALA A 86 5.19 -13.97 2.69
N LEU A 87 5.10 -14.30 3.98
CA LEU A 87 6.27 -14.61 4.81
C LEU A 87 6.79 -16.00 4.52
N MET A 88 8.09 -16.19 4.71
CA MET A 88 8.74 -17.48 4.56
C MET A 88 8.49 -18.31 5.81
N PRO A 89 7.69 -19.39 5.75
CA PRO A 89 7.25 -20.12 6.95
C PRO A 89 8.38 -20.87 7.67
N TRP A 90 9.50 -21.12 6.97
CA TRP A 90 10.69 -21.78 7.52
C TRP A 90 11.70 -20.83 8.17
N LEU A 91 11.44 -19.52 8.16
CA LEU A 91 12.26 -18.49 8.81
C LEU A 91 11.56 -17.93 10.04
N SER A 92 12.35 -17.50 11.03
CA SER A 92 11.84 -16.72 12.17
C SER A 92 11.36 -15.32 11.73
N ALA A 93 10.69 -14.59 12.63
CA ALA A 93 10.26 -13.22 12.35
C ALA A 93 11.45 -12.31 12.00
N GLU A 94 12.53 -12.33 12.78
CA GLU A 94 13.72 -11.52 12.50
C GLU A 94 14.42 -11.92 11.20
N GLU A 95 14.44 -13.21 10.87
CA GLU A 95 15.04 -13.70 9.63
C GLU A 95 14.20 -13.31 8.40
N ASN A 96 12.86 -13.30 8.52
CA ASN A 96 11.97 -12.76 7.50
C ASN A 96 12.26 -11.28 7.23
N VAL A 97 12.33 -10.47 8.29
CA VAL A 97 12.65 -9.03 8.15
C VAL A 97 14.05 -8.83 7.57
N ALA A 98 15.03 -9.62 8.01
CA ALA A 98 16.41 -9.53 7.54
C ALA A 98 16.65 -10.11 6.13
N PHE A 99 15.64 -10.78 5.51
CA PHE A 99 15.84 -11.54 4.29
C PHE A 99 16.32 -10.67 3.12
N GLY A 100 15.69 -9.54 2.87
CA GLY A 100 16.11 -8.62 1.80
C GLY A 100 17.52 -8.05 2.03
N LEU A 101 17.89 -7.79 3.28
CA LEU A 101 19.25 -7.37 3.65
C LEU A 101 20.28 -8.48 3.41
N ARG A 102 19.89 -9.74 3.67
CA ARG A 102 20.73 -10.91 3.35
C ARG A 102 21.04 -10.99 1.84
N LEU A 103 20.04 -10.77 0.99
CA LEU A 103 20.21 -10.78 -0.46
C LEU A 103 21.13 -9.65 -0.95
N ARG A 104 21.20 -8.55 -0.21
CA ARG A 104 22.12 -7.42 -0.46
C ARG A 104 23.51 -7.63 0.14
N GLY A 105 23.82 -8.80 0.71
CA GLY A 105 25.14 -9.12 1.28
C GLY A 105 25.43 -8.48 2.64
N VAL A 106 24.42 -7.89 3.34
CA VAL A 106 24.62 -7.29 4.66
C VAL A 106 25.03 -8.36 5.68
N PRO A 107 26.10 -8.16 6.47
CA PRO A 107 26.58 -9.14 7.46
C PRO A 107 25.49 -9.55 8.46
N ARG A 108 25.53 -10.82 8.91
CA ARG A 108 24.47 -11.38 9.77
C ARG A 108 24.22 -10.57 11.05
N PRO A 109 25.24 -10.16 11.84
CA PRO A 109 25.00 -9.38 13.05
C PRO A 109 24.27 -8.07 12.76
N GLU A 110 24.67 -7.37 11.71
CA GLU A 110 24.10 -6.07 11.33
C GLU A 110 22.65 -6.20 10.84
N ARG A 111 22.36 -7.14 9.92
CA ARG A 111 21.01 -7.31 9.41
C ARG A 111 20.01 -7.76 10.48
N LEU A 112 20.43 -8.62 11.44
CA LEU A 112 19.58 -9.04 12.55
C LEU A 112 19.34 -7.90 13.54
N ALA A 113 20.34 -7.06 13.82
CA ALA A 113 20.17 -5.88 14.66
C ALA A 113 19.15 -4.90 14.03
N ARG A 114 19.25 -4.64 12.71
CA ARG A 114 18.28 -3.82 11.99
C ARG A 114 16.89 -4.44 12.01
N ALA A 115 16.78 -5.75 11.83
CA ALA A 115 15.51 -6.47 11.88
C ALA A 115 14.82 -6.36 13.25
N ARG A 116 15.57 -6.52 14.34
CA ARG A 116 15.05 -6.38 15.71
C ARG A 116 14.56 -4.96 16.01
N ASN A 117 15.27 -3.94 15.54
CA ASN A 117 14.82 -2.56 15.66
C ASN A 117 13.46 -2.35 14.98
N LEU A 118 13.32 -2.80 13.72
CA LEU A 118 12.06 -2.71 13.01
C LEU A 118 10.93 -3.52 13.64
N LEU A 119 11.24 -4.72 14.18
CA LEU A 119 10.25 -5.51 14.92
C LEU A 119 9.79 -4.78 16.19
N ARG A 120 10.68 -4.09 16.90
CA ARG A 120 10.31 -3.22 18.04
C ARG A 120 9.39 -2.08 17.57
N ASP A 121 9.74 -1.41 16.47
CA ASP A 121 8.97 -0.28 15.95
C ASP A 121 7.53 -0.70 15.58
N VAL A 122 7.33 -1.92 15.07
CA VAL A 122 6.00 -2.49 14.81
C VAL A 122 5.37 -3.18 16.03
N GLY A 123 5.95 -3.03 17.23
CA GLY A 123 5.42 -3.60 18.49
C GLY A 123 5.54 -5.11 18.61
N LEU A 124 6.63 -5.69 18.06
CA LEU A 124 6.94 -7.13 18.10
C LEU A 124 8.30 -7.43 18.73
N GLU A 125 8.79 -6.60 19.64
CA GLU A 125 10.12 -6.72 20.25
C GLU A 125 10.38 -8.12 20.85
N GLY A 126 9.42 -8.70 21.57
CA GLY A 126 9.55 -10.03 22.20
C GLY A 126 9.43 -11.21 21.24
N PHE A 127 9.13 -10.99 19.96
CA PHE A 127 8.76 -12.04 19.00
C PHE A 127 9.79 -12.30 17.91
N ALA A 128 10.99 -11.70 18.01
CA ALA A 128 12.02 -11.79 16.97
C ALA A 128 12.39 -13.23 16.58
N GLY A 129 12.54 -14.10 17.56
CA GLY A 129 12.90 -15.51 17.34
C GLY A 129 11.75 -16.46 17.05
N HIS A 130 10.49 -16.00 17.09
CA HIS A 130 9.32 -16.88 16.89
C HIS A 130 9.19 -17.35 15.46
N ALA A 131 8.71 -18.56 15.29
CA ALA A 131 8.32 -19.09 13.98
C ALA A 131 7.04 -18.40 13.49
N ILE A 132 6.93 -18.22 12.17
CA ILE A 132 5.76 -17.52 11.56
C ILE A 132 4.45 -18.26 11.89
N ALA A 133 4.48 -19.59 11.99
CA ALA A 133 3.30 -20.40 12.33
C ALA A 133 2.77 -20.15 13.75
N GLU A 134 3.59 -19.63 14.66
CA GLU A 134 3.21 -19.31 16.05
C GLU A 134 2.58 -17.91 16.19
N MET A 135 2.53 -17.14 15.10
CA MET A 135 2.10 -15.75 15.10
C MET A 135 0.66 -15.59 14.60
N SER A 136 -0.09 -14.66 15.20
CA SER A 136 -1.41 -14.28 14.71
C SER A 136 -1.32 -13.61 13.33
N GLY A 137 -2.44 -13.54 12.58
CA GLY A 137 -2.50 -12.86 11.29
C GLY A 137 -2.02 -11.41 11.36
N GLY A 138 -2.46 -10.65 12.38
CA GLY A 138 -2.01 -9.28 12.58
C GLY A 138 -0.53 -9.16 12.96
N MET A 139 0.05 -10.14 13.68
CA MET A 139 1.49 -10.17 13.92
C MET A 139 2.26 -10.43 12.63
N ARG A 140 1.82 -11.37 11.81
CA ARG A 140 2.43 -11.67 10.51
C ARG A 140 2.38 -10.46 9.57
N GLN A 141 1.25 -9.74 9.53
CA GLN A 141 1.13 -8.49 8.74
C GLN A 141 2.17 -7.43 9.17
N ARG A 142 2.37 -7.26 10.48
CA ARG A 142 3.40 -6.36 11.02
C ARG A 142 4.83 -6.81 10.70
N VAL A 143 5.12 -8.11 10.69
CA VAL A 143 6.41 -8.65 10.20
C VAL A 143 6.59 -8.35 8.71
N GLY A 144 5.55 -8.52 7.89
CA GLY A 144 5.57 -8.19 6.45
C GLY A 144 5.89 -6.71 6.19
N LEU A 145 5.28 -5.82 6.97
CA LEU A 145 5.58 -4.38 6.92
C LEU A 145 7.04 -4.10 7.31
N ALA A 146 7.52 -4.66 8.43
CA ALA A 146 8.91 -4.51 8.87
C ALA A 146 9.90 -5.02 7.82
N ARG A 147 9.60 -6.16 7.16
CA ARG A 147 10.41 -6.72 6.07
C ARG A 147 10.52 -5.76 4.87
N ALA A 148 9.41 -5.16 4.47
CA ALA A 148 9.39 -4.21 3.37
C ALA A 148 10.19 -2.92 3.72
N LEU A 149 10.10 -2.44 4.94
CA LEU A 149 10.85 -1.28 5.42
C LEU A 149 12.36 -1.55 5.57
N ALA A 150 12.76 -2.80 5.87
CA ALA A 150 14.16 -3.15 6.11
C ALA A 150 15.09 -2.85 4.95
N VAL A 151 14.61 -3.00 3.72
CA VAL A 151 15.38 -2.74 2.50
C VAL A 151 15.43 -1.26 2.09
N GLN A 152 14.79 -0.36 2.85
CA GLN A 152 14.76 1.07 2.59
C GLN A 152 14.44 1.41 1.13
N PRO A 153 13.28 0.99 0.62
CA PRO A 153 12.89 1.25 -0.76
C PRO A 153 12.62 2.74 -0.97
N ARG A 154 12.67 3.20 -2.22
CA ARG A 154 12.21 4.56 -2.62
C ARG A 154 10.68 4.61 -2.66
N PHE A 155 10.06 3.53 -3.11
CA PHE A 155 8.60 3.37 -3.16
C PHE A 155 8.16 2.17 -2.34
N LEU A 156 7.14 2.38 -1.50
CA LEU A 156 6.49 1.34 -0.72
C LEU A 156 5.08 1.11 -1.30
N LEU A 157 4.86 -0.09 -1.82
CA LEU A 157 3.60 -0.50 -2.44
C LEU A 157 2.88 -1.43 -1.47
N MET A 158 1.65 -1.10 -1.08
CA MET A 158 0.95 -1.83 -0.02
C MET A 158 -0.46 -2.21 -0.47
N ASP A 159 -0.77 -3.51 -0.43
CA ASP A 159 -2.10 -4.03 -0.72
C ASP A 159 -2.77 -4.45 0.59
N GLU A 160 -3.75 -3.66 1.04
CA GLU A 160 -4.51 -3.84 2.29
C GLU A 160 -3.63 -4.15 3.52
N PRO A 161 -2.57 -3.36 3.81
CA PRO A 161 -1.52 -3.71 4.77
C PRO A 161 -2.00 -3.80 6.21
N LEU A 162 -3.18 -3.26 6.53
CA LEU A 162 -3.71 -3.17 7.90
C LEU A 162 -5.05 -3.93 8.06
N GLY A 163 -5.49 -4.68 7.04
CA GLY A 163 -6.81 -5.32 7.00
C GLY A 163 -7.05 -6.36 8.11
N ALA A 164 -6.03 -7.13 8.50
CA ALA A 164 -6.14 -8.17 9.53
C ALA A 164 -5.92 -7.65 10.97
N LEU A 165 -5.77 -6.33 11.16
CA LEU A 165 -5.52 -5.74 12.47
C LEU A 165 -6.82 -5.34 13.18
N ASP A 166 -6.84 -5.52 14.51
CA ASP A 166 -7.86 -4.89 15.35
C ASP A 166 -7.75 -3.35 15.30
N GLU A 167 -8.81 -2.66 15.69
CA GLU A 167 -8.94 -1.20 15.56
C GLU A 167 -7.80 -0.42 16.23
N LEU A 168 -7.46 -0.79 17.48
CA LEU A 168 -6.39 -0.10 18.22
C LEU A 168 -5.01 -0.32 17.60
N THR A 169 -4.74 -1.55 17.17
CA THR A 169 -3.49 -1.88 16.50
C THR A 169 -3.41 -1.21 15.13
N ARG A 170 -4.51 -1.15 14.40
CA ARG A 170 -4.62 -0.46 13.10
C ARG A 170 -4.29 1.02 13.25
N GLU A 171 -4.89 1.73 14.23
CA GLU A 171 -4.60 3.14 14.48
C GLU A 171 -3.11 3.37 14.81
N ARG A 172 -2.52 2.50 15.66
CA ARG A 172 -1.07 2.57 15.96
C ARG A 172 -0.20 2.39 14.72
N MET A 173 -0.59 1.47 13.82
CA MET A 173 0.17 1.23 12.59
C MET A 173 0.01 2.37 11.58
N GLN A 174 -1.16 3.01 11.51
CA GLN A 174 -1.37 4.22 10.72
C GLN A 174 -0.45 5.35 11.20
N VAL A 175 -0.40 5.57 12.50
CA VAL A 175 0.51 6.55 13.13
C VAL A 175 1.97 6.21 12.82
N LEU A 176 2.38 4.96 12.98
CA LEU A 176 3.74 4.51 12.66
C LEU A 176 4.09 4.75 11.19
N LEU A 177 3.18 4.43 10.27
CA LEU A 177 3.39 4.66 8.83
C LEU A 177 3.63 6.15 8.55
N LEU A 178 2.83 7.05 9.13
CA LEU A 178 3.01 8.50 8.96
C LEU A 178 4.33 8.98 9.55
N GLN A 179 4.74 8.50 10.72
CA GLN A 179 6.01 8.86 11.36
C GLN A 179 7.21 8.38 10.54
N LEU A 180 7.17 7.14 10.00
CA LEU A 180 8.21 6.59 9.15
C LEU A 180 8.26 7.26 7.77
N TRP A 181 7.13 7.75 7.28
CA TRP A 181 7.06 8.50 6.04
C TRP A 181 7.61 9.92 6.19
N GLN A 182 7.34 10.58 7.34
CA GLN A 182 7.79 11.94 7.61
C GLN A 182 9.32 12.05 7.47
N GLY A 183 9.77 12.94 6.61
CA GLY A 183 11.20 13.18 6.37
C GLY A 183 11.96 12.04 5.68
N SER A 184 11.29 10.94 5.31
CA SER A 184 11.93 9.81 4.64
C SER A 184 12.13 10.01 3.14
N GLY A 185 11.41 10.96 2.53
CA GLY A 185 11.38 11.17 1.08
C GLY A 185 10.73 10.04 0.27
N LYS A 186 10.16 9.01 0.92
CA LYS A 186 9.57 7.87 0.21
C LYS A 186 8.22 8.21 -0.40
N GLY A 187 7.97 7.68 -1.61
CA GLY A 187 6.63 7.59 -2.16
C GLY A 187 5.90 6.33 -1.65
N ILE A 188 4.64 6.46 -1.29
CA ILE A 188 3.81 5.34 -0.84
C ILE A 188 2.60 5.22 -1.76
N PHE A 189 2.38 4.02 -2.31
CA PHE A 189 1.11 3.64 -2.94
C PHE A 189 0.42 2.60 -2.08
N LEU A 190 -0.77 2.92 -1.59
CA LEU A 190 -1.52 2.09 -0.65
C LEU A 190 -2.91 1.79 -1.20
N ILE A 191 -3.32 0.53 -1.13
CA ILE A 191 -4.68 0.08 -1.41
C ILE A 191 -5.37 -0.22 -0.09
N THR A 192 -6.59 0.27 0.07
CA THR A 192 -7.46 -0.06 1.19
C THR A 192 -8.93 -0.03 0.77
N HIS A 193 -9.77 -0.69 1.52
CA HIS A 193 -11.23 -0.58 1.43
C HIS A 193 -11.80 0.28 2.57
N SER A 194 -10.98 0.74 3.51
CA SER A 194 -11.40 1.62 4.62
C SER A 194 -11.32 3.09 4.21
N ILE A 195 -12.46 3.76 4.15
CA ILE A 195 -12.55 5.19 3.83
C ILE A 195 -11.79 6.02 4.87
N GLU A 196 -11.92 5.69 6.16
CA GLU A 196 -11.25 6.43 7.23
C GLU A 196 -9.73 6.30 7.17
N GLU A 197 -9.22 5.09 6.87
CA GLU A 197 -7.81 4.85 6.65
C GLU A 197 -7.30 5.65 5.45
N ALA A 198 -8.03 5.60 4.34
CA ALA A 198 -7.68 6.33 3.12
C ALA A 198 -7.60 7.84 3.36
N LEU A 199 -8.59 8.42 4.04
CA LEU A 199 -8.60 9.84 4.35
C LEU A 199 -7.48 10.25 5.30
N PHE A 200 -7.24 9.45 6.35
CA PHE A 200 -6.24 9.79 7.37
C PHE A 200 -4.81 9.71 6.84
N LEU A 201 -4.51 8.74 5.96
CA LEU A 201 -3.15 8.53 5.46
C LEU A 201 -2.82 9.32 4.19
N ALA A 202 -3.79 9.55 3.31
CA ALA A 202 -3.51 10.06 1.98
C ALA A 202 -3.03 11.52 1.96
N THR A 203 -2.09 11.81 1.06
CA THR A 203 -1.86 13.15 0.50
C THR A 203 -2.61 13.32 -0.82
N GLU A 204 -2.82 12.22 -1.56
CA GLU A 204 -3.75 12.11 -2.68
C GLU A 204 -4.54 10.79 -2.55
N LEU A 205 -5.86 10.87 -2.67
CA LEU A 205 -6.76 9.73 -2.68
C LEU A 205 -7.41 9.63 -4.05
N VAL A 206 -7.36 8.44 -4.64
CA VAL A 206 -8.01 8.14 -5.91
C VAL A 206 -9.10 7.10 -5.71
N LEU A 207 -10.31 7.41 -6.18
CA LEU A 207 -11.44 6.48 -6.20
C LEU A 207 -11.47 5.78 -7.55
N PHE A 208 -11.45 4.44 -7.52
CA PHE A 208 -11.57 3.61 -8.72
C PHE A 208 -13.02 3.30 -9.03
N SER A 209 -13.37 3.39 -10.33
CA SER A 209 -14.64 2.86 -10.86
C SER A 209 -14.67 1.33 -10.80
N PRO A 210 -15.85 0.71 -10.87
CA PRO A 210 -15.97 -0.73 -11.15
C PRO A 210 -15.24 -1.12 -12.44
N ARG A 211 -15.08 -2.44 -12.68
CA ARG A 211 -14.34 -2.98 -13.82
C ARG A 211 -14.93 -2.54 -15.17
N PRO A 212 -14.11 -2.09 -16.14
CA PRO A 212 -12.65 -1.89 -16.06
C PRO A 212 -12.27 -0.72 -15.16
N GLY A 213 -11.24 -0.95 -14.32
CA GLY A 213 -10.80 0.05 -13.35
C GLY A 213 -10.28 1.31 -14.05
N ARG A 214 -10.87 2.44 -13.68
CA ARG A 214 -10.47 3.79 -14.08
C ARG A 214 -10.42 4.67 -12.84
N ILE A 215 -9.67 5.75 -12.88
CA ILE A 215 -9.76 6.77 -11.84
C ILE A 215 -11.02 7.58 -12.07
N ALA A 216 -12.03 7.38 -11.21
CA ALA A 216 -13.31 8.08 -11.27
C ALA A 216 -13.22 9.48 -10.65
N ARG A 217 -12.54 9.60 -9.47
CA ARG A 217 -12.40 10.86 -8.72
C ARG A 217 -11.05 10.93 -8.04
N ARG A 218 -10.60 12.17 -7.75
CA ARG A 218 -9.39 12.46 -7.00
C ARG A 218 -9.70 13.42 -5.88
N PHE A 219 -9.09 13.19 -4.71
CA PHE A 219 -9.19 14.02 -3.53
C PHE A 219 -7.79 14.31 -3.00
N ARG A 220 -7.59 15.46 -2.38
CA ARG A 220 -6.33 15.86 -1.75
C ARG A 220 -6.56 16.24 -0.29
N PRO A 221 -6.77 15.24 0.58
CA PRO A 221 -6.90 15.49 2.02
C PRO A 221 -5.57 16.00 2.59
N ASP A 222 -5.65 16.76 3.66
CA ASP A 222 -4.48 17.27 4.40
C ASP A 222 -4.34 16.65 5.80
N PHE A 223 -5.18 15.69 6.15
CA PHE A 223 -5.29 15.13 7.50
C PHE A 223 -4.00 14.47 7.98
N SER A 224 -3.26 13.77 7.11
CA SER A 224 -1.94 13.22 7.42
C SER A 224 -0.94 14.31 7.82
N ARG A 225 -0.94 15.44 7.12
CA ARG A 225 -0.06 16.57 7.42
C ARG A 225 -0.47 17.29 8.70
N ARG A 226 -1.77 17.45 8.96
CA ARG A 226 -2.31 18.02 10.20
C ARG A 226 -1.90 17.17 11.40
N PHE A 227 -2.02 15.84 11.30
CA PHE A 227 -1.54 14.91 12.33
C PHE A 227 -0.03 15.08 12.60
N LEU A 228 0.79 15.13 11.57
CA LEU A 228 2.24 15.31 11.71
C LEU A 228 2.63 16.71 12.22
N ALA A 229 1.75 17.68 12.07
CA ALA A 229 1.89 19.01 12.68
C ALA A 229 1.46 19.03 14.17
N GLY A 230 1.02 17.90 14.73
CA GLY A 230 0.68 17.73 16.15
C GLY A 230 -0.80 17.76 16.48
N GLU A 231 -1.69 17.80 15.50
CA GLU A 231 -3.12 17.72 15.76
C GLU A 231 -3.52 16.31 16.20
N PRO A 232 -4.30 16.15 17.30
CA PRO A 232 -4.68 14.83 17.79
C PRO A 232 -5.58 14.09 16.79
N ILE A 233 -5.34 12.78 16.60
CA ILE A 233 -6.10 11.94 15.66
C ILE A 233 -7.62 12.00 15.90
N ARG A 234 -8.06 12.09 17.16
CA ARG A 234 -9.48 12.21 17.50
C ARG A 234 -10.09 13.54 17.05
N ALA A 235 -9.32 14.63 17.10
CA ALA A 235 -9.76 15.93 16.61
C ALA A 235 -9.90 15.89 15.08
N ILE A 236 -8.94 15.30 14.38
CA ILE A 236 -8.97 15.12 12.92
C ILE A 236 -10.18 14.29 12.49
N LYS A 237 -10.39 13.12 13.10
CA LYS A 237 -11.51 12.22 12.75
C LYS A 237 -12.88 12.81 13.12
N GLY A 238 -12.95 13.74 14.09
CA GLY A 238 -14.16 14.49 14.46
C GLY A 238 -14.37 15.78 13.68
N ASP A 239 -13.43 16.17 12.83
CA ASP A 239 -13.50 17.41 12.03
C ASP A 239 -14.65 17.35 11.01
N PRO A 240 -15.48 18.41 10.89
CA PRO A 240 -16.57 18.46 9.92
C PRO A 240 -16.13 18.19 8.48
N GLN A 241 -14.92 18.60 8.08
CA GLN A 241 -14.38 18.35 6.76
C GLN A 241 -14.05 16.85 6.56
N PHE A 242 -13.49 16.20 7.58
CA PHE A 242 -13.22 14.74 7.54
C PHE A 242 -14.54 13.97 7.40
N LEU A 243 -15.54 14.31 8.18
CA LEU A 243 -16.87 13.68 8.15
C LEU A 243 -17.58 13.90 6.80
N ALA A 244 -17.52 15.12 6.26
CA ALA A 244 -18.11 15.43 4.96
C ALA A 244 -17.42 14.65 3.82
N MET A 245 -16.08 14.59 3.79
CA MET A 245 -15.34 13.80 2.79
C MET A 245 -15.62 12.32 2.94
N ARG A 246 -15.74 11.79 4.15
CA ARG A 246 -16.10 10.39 4.40
C ARG A 246 -17.46 10.06 3.82
N GLU A 247 -18.45 10.91 4.04
CA GLU A 247 -19.81 10.73 3.49
C GLU A 247 -19.81 10.83 1.96
N GLU A 248 -19.11 11.80 1.39
CA GLU A 248 -18.98 11.95 -0.07
C GLU A 248 -18.37 10.71 -0.71
N LEU A 249 -17.31 10.15 -0.11
CA LEU A 249 -16.68 8.92 -0.59
C LEU A 249 -17.61 7.71 -0.47
N ALA A 250 -18.33 7.57 0.66
CA ALA A 250 -19.28 6.49 0.85
C ALA A 250 -20.37 6.51 -0.22
N LEU A 251 -20.96 7.67 -0.48
CA LEU A 251 -21.97 7.84 -1.54
C LEU A 251 -21.41 7.55 -2.93
N ALA A 252 -20.17 7.99 -3.22
CA ALA A 252 -19.54 7.75 -4.52
C ALA A 252 -19.23 6.27 -4.76
N ILE A 253 -18.88 5.51 -3.73
CA ILE A 253 -18.68 4.06 -3.82
C ILE A 253 -20.01 3.35 -4.09
N LEU A 254 -21.07 3.67 -3.35
CA LEU A 254 -22.40 3.09 -3.53
C LEU A 254 -22.94 3.36 -4.93
N ALA A 255 -22.85 4.59 -5.43
CA ALA A 255 -23.27 4.94 -6.80
C ALA A 255 -22.50 4.15 -7.87
N GLY A 256 -21.19 3.95 -7.67
CA GLY A 256 -20.38 3.16 -8.60
C GLY A 256 -20.71 1.66 -8.59
N GLU A 257 -21.21 1.10 -7.50
CA GLU A 257 -21.65 -0.30 -7.40
C GLU A 257 -22.99 -0.52 -8.14
N GLU A 258 -23.88 0.46 -8.14
CA GLU A 258 -25.17 0.40 -8.83
C GLU A 258 -25.03 0.45 -10.38
N GLU A 259 -23.99 1.11 -10.89
CA GLU A 259 -23.70 1.20 -12.33
C GLU A 259 -22.94 -0.02 -12.88
N GLY A 260 -22.45 -0.91 -12.03
CA GLY A 260 -21.76 -2.14 -12.43
C GLY A 260 -22.73 -3.20 -12.96
N PRO A 261 -22.34 -4.05 -13.96
CA PRO A 261 -23.20 -5.12 -14.44
C PRO A 261 -23.53 -6.08 -13.28
N ILE A 262 -24.82 -6.25 -13.04
CA ILE A 262 -25.36 -7.28 -12.11
C ILE A 262 -24.99 -8.64 -12.71
N HIS A 263 -23.95 -9.27 -12.18
CA HIS A 263 -23.65 -10.65 -12.49
C HIS A 263 -24.48 -11.52 -11.54
N GLY A 264 -25.61 -12.05 -12.13
CA GLY A 264 -26.33 -13.18 -11.58
C GLY A 264 -25.57 -14.49 -11.80
#